data_1c09812a81970d7d14c40126ce0b7215
#
_entry.id   1c09812a81970d7d14c40126ce0b7215
#
_cell.length_a   1.000
_cell.length_b   1.000
_cell.length_c   1.000
_cell.angle_alpha   90.00
_cell.angle_beta   90.00
_cell.angle_gamma   90.00
#
_symmetry.space_group_name_H-M   'P 1'
#
loop_
_entity.id
_entity.type
_entity.pdbx_description
1 polymer ?
#
loop_
_entity_poly.entity_id
_entity_poly.type
_entity_poly.pdbx_seq_one_letter_code
_entity_poly.pdbx_strand_id
1 'polypeptide(L)'
;MKKIITLIIICLSVVSCTPQKKSSWHTGKDSNSNGVRDDIETWIGERFKDELPVQKAMLKLASIDPALCEFKYHLGCLRQVTNDALIIQLELMEKTLDTPQRRAAFDQRITKCKTKDDRYLNLKCDFKL
;
A
#
# COMPACT_ATOMS: atom_id res chain seq x y z
N MET A 1 40.15 51.16 -23.47
CA MET A 1 39.56 50.72 -22.20
C MET A 1 38.34 49.85 -22.53
N LYS A 2 38.50 48.52 -22.50
CA LYS A 2 37.46 47.56 -22.84
C LYS A 2 36.78 47.15 -21.53
N LYS A 3 35.49 47.49 -21.37
CA LYS A 3 34.65 47.06 -20.24
C LYS A 3 34.16 45.62 -20.52
N ILE A 4 34.64 44.69 -19.74
CA ILE A 4 34.19 43.29 -19.76
C ILE A 4 32.93 43.23 -18.88
N ILE A 5 31.80 43.04 -19.47
CA ILE A 5 30.54 42.77 -18.79
C ILE A 5 30.49 41.28 -18.52
N THR A 6 30.71 40.89 -17.26
CA THR A 6 30.59 39.51 -16.81
C THR A 6 29.11 39.20 -16.58
N LEU A 7 28.53 38.45 -17.50
CA LEU A 7 27.14 37.98 -17.42
C LEU A 7 27.10 36.79 -16.43
N ILE A 8 26.62 37.00 -15.22
CA ILE A 8 26.38 35.96 -14.24
C ILE A 8 25.05 35.31 -14.61
N ILE A 9 25.11 34.12 -15.22
CA ILE A 9 23.97 33.27 -15.47
C ILE A 9 23.67 32.54 -14.15
N ILE A 10 22.67 33.02 -13.41
CA ILE A 10 22.12 32.31 -12.26
C ILE A 10 21.24 31.19 -12.81
N CYS A 11 21.77 29.96 -12.84
CA CYS A 11 20.96 28.75 -13.06
C CYS A 11 20.05 28.54 -11.85
N LEU A 12 18.80 29.01 -11.94
CA LEU A 12 17.73 28.59 -11.04
C LEU A 12 17.40 27.13 -11.32
N SER A 13 17.99 26.24 -10.53
CA SER A 13 17.60 24.82 -10.48
C SER A 13 16.22 24.74 -9.82
N VAL A 14 15.16 24.80 -10.63
CA VAL A 14 13.82 24.40 -10.19
C VAL A 14 13.86 22.89 -9.92
N VAL A 15 14.01 22.56 -8.64
CA VAL A 15 13.76 21.19 -8.17
C VAL A 15 12.27 20.94 -8.38
N SER A 16 11.92 20.37 -9.52
CA SER A 16 10.58 19.86 -9.76
C SER A 16 10.35 18.69 -8.80
N CYS A 17 9.72 18.96 -7.66
CA CYS A 17 9.04 17.91 -6.90
C CYS A 17 7.95 17.34 -7.79
N THR A 18 8.28 16.32 -8.58
CA THR A 18 7.26 15.52 -9.24
C THR A 18 6.48 14.81 -8.14
N PRO A 19 5.16 15.05 -8.02
CA PRO A 19 4.36 14.31 -7.05
C PRO A 19 4.49 12.83 -7.40
N GLN A 20 5.00 12.04 -6.45
CA GLN A 20 5.04 10.59 -6.60
C GLN A 20 3.63 10.14 -6.97
N LYS A 21 3.48 9.56 -8.16
CA LYS A 21 2.21 9.06 -8.67
C LYS A 21 1.79 7.93 -7.73
N LYS A 22 0.87 8.24 -6.79
CA LYS A 22 0.28 7.23 -5.91
C LYS A 22 -0.15 6.05 -6.78
N SER A 23 0.27 4.86 -6.40
CA SER A 23 -0.06 3.63 -7.10
C SER A 23 -1.58 3.57 -7.35
N SER A 24 -2.00 3.15 -8.54
CA SER A 24 -3.41 3.20 -8.98
C SER A 24 -4.37 2.37 -8.11
N TRP A 25 -3.88 1.42 -7.32
CA TRP A 25 -4.71 0.65 -6.40
C TRP A 25 -5.17 1.47 -5.17
N HIS A 26 -4.43 2.53 -4.83
CA HIS A 26 -4.76 3.49 -3.75
C HIS A 26 -5.69 4.62 -4.18
N THR A 27 -6.16 4.64 -5.42
CA THR A 27 -7.07 5.70 -5.87
C THR A 27 -8.41 5.56 -5.14
N GLY A 28 -8.71 6.51 -4.28
CA GLY A 28 -9.90 6.56 -3.44
C GLY A 28 -9.69 7.57 -2.33
N LYS A 29 -10.74 7.84 -1.58
CA LYS A 29 -10.66 8.74 -0.44
C LYS A 29 -9.97 8.04 0.71
N ASP A 30 -8.94 8.67 1.27
CA ASP A 30 -8.19 8.26 2.46
C ASP A 30 -8.04 9.53 3.32
N SER A 31 -9.04 9.78 4.17
CA SER A 31 -9.19 11.06 4.90
C SER A 31 -8.16 11.23 6.00
N ASN A 32 -7.69 10.13 6.60
CA ASN A 32 -6.73 10.13 7.70
C ASN A 32 -5.28 9.85 7.23
N SER A 33 -5.09 9.60 5.91
CA SER A 33 -3.79 9.33 5.28
C SER A 33 -3.04 8.13 5.87
N ASN A 34 -3.77 7.11 6.34
CA ASN A 34 -3.16 5.88 6.89
C ASN A 34 -2.82 4.84 5.82
N GLY A 35 -3.08 5.13 4.55
CA GLY A 35 -2.82 4.24 3.42
C GLY A 35 -3.95 3.25 3.15
N VAL A 36 -5.07 3.33 3.87
CA VAL A 36 -6.29 2.54 3.64
C VAL A 36 -7.39 3.47 3.15
N ARG A 37 -8.13 3.05 2.13
CA ARG A 37 -9.29 3.83 1.67
C ARG A 37 -10.39 3.84 2.74
N ASP A 38 -11.07 4.96 2.91
CA ASP A 38 -12.13 5.15 3.92
C ASP A 38 -13.22 4.07 3.86
N ASP A 39 -13.61 3.62 2.65
CA ASP A 39 -14.63 2.59 2.45
C ASP A 39 -14.14 1.20 2.88
N ILE A 40 -12.87 0.89 2.66
CA ILE A 40 -12.24 -0.35 3.10
C ILE A 40 -12.09 -0.34 4.63
N GLU A 41 -11.66 0.79 5.19
CA GLU A 41 -11.50 0.96 6.64
C GLU A 41 -12.86 0.78 7.37
N THR A 42 -13.92 1.40 6.84
CA THR A 42 -15.28 1.24 7.36
C THR A 42 -15.72 -0.23 7.31
N TRP A 43 -15.54 -0.90 6.17
CA TRP A 43 -15.88 -2.31 6.03
C TRP A 43 -15.11 -3.20 7.02
N ILE A 44 -13.80 -2.98 7.21
CA ILE A 44 -13.00 -3.73 8.18
C ILE A 44 -13.53 -3.50 9.59
N GLY A 45 -13.85 -2.25 9.95
CA GLY A 45 -14.40 -1.87 11.23
C GLY A 45 -15.72 -2.57 11.56
N GLU A 46 -16.61 -2.64 10.59
CA GLU A 46 -17.92 -3.30 10.74
C GLU A 46 -17.82 -4.83 10.75
N ARG A 47 -17.03 -5.38 9.81
CA ARG A 47 -16.90 -6.84 9.62
C ARG A 47 -16.23 -7.53 10.80
N PHE A 48 -15.25 -6.87 11.44
CA PHE A 48 -14.42 -7.41 12.52
C PHE A 48 -14.57 -6.62 13.82
N LYS A 49 -15.74 -6.02 14.07
CA LYS A 49 -15.98 -5.16 15.25
C LYS A 49 -15.68 -5.84 16.58
N ASP A 50 -15.92 -7.13 16.69
CA ASP A 50 -15.74 -7.93 17.90
C ASP A 50 -14.40 -8.73 17.90
N GLU A 51 -13.59 -8.58 16.84
CA GLU A 51 -12.34 -9.30 16.61
C GLU A 51 -11.16 -8.34 16.45
N LEU A 52 -10.87 -7.55 17.49
CA LEU A 52 -9.87 -6.48 17.44
C LEU A 52 -8.49 -6.91 16.90
N PRO A 53 -7.93 -8.10 17.23
CA PRO A 53 -6.66 -8.55 16.62
C PRO A 53 -6.77 -8.74 15.12
N VAL A 54 -7.87 -9.30 14.62
CA VAL A 54 -8.14 -9.49 13.18
C VAL A 54 -8.30 -8.15 12.50
N GLN A 55 -9.09 -7.24 13.09
CA GLN A 55 -9.29 -5.89 12.58
C GLN A 55 -7.96 -5.14 12.37
N LYS A 56 -7.06 -5.18 13.36
CA LYS A 56 -5.74 -4.54 13.27
C LYS A 56 -4.87 -5.17 12.19
N ALA A 57 -4.84 -6.51 12.12
CA ALA A 57 -4.09 -7.23 11.09
C ALA A 57 -4.62 -6.90 9.69
N MET A 58 -5.95 -6.78 9.53
CA MET A 58 -6.60 -6.43 8.27
C MET A 58 -6.31 -4.99 7.83
N LEU A 59 -6.36 -4.02 8.75
CA LEU A 59 -5.99 -2.63 8.45
C LEU A 59 -4.54 -2.55 7.97
N LYS A 60 -3.63 -3.26 8.65
CA LYS A 60 -2.23 -3.33 8.24
C LYS A 60 -2.08 -3.97 6.86
N LEU A 61 -2.76 -5.08 6.60
CA LEU A 61 -2.74 -5.75 5.30
C LEU A 61 -3.30 -4.84 4.20
N ALA A 62 -4.41 -4.14 4.47
CA ALA A 62 -5.06 -3.23 3.54
C ALA A 62 -4.22 -1.99 3.17
N SER A 63 -3.29 -1.58 4.04
CA SER A 63 -2.37 -0.46 3.77
C SER A 63 -1.24 -0.82 2.81
N ILE A 64 -1.08 -2.11 2.46
CA ILE A 64 0.03 -2.60 1.63
C ILE A 64 -0.48 -2.94 0.23
N ASP A 65 0.30 -2.56 -0.77
CA ASP A 65 0.00 -2.92 -2.16
C ASP A 65 -0.04 -4.44 -2.33
N PRO A 66 -1.19 -5.03 -2.71
CA PRO A 66 -1.33 -6.48 -2.84
C PRO A 66 -0.42 -7.10 -3.93
N ALA A 67 0.12 -6.29 -4.84
CA ALA A 67 1.08 -6.74 -5.85
C ALA A 67 2.51 -6.84 -5.32
N LEU A 68 2.81 -6.35 -4.11
CA LEU A 68 4.14 -6.43 -3.50
C LEU A 68 4.33 -7.73 -2.72
N CYS A 69 5.58 -8.20 -2.68
CA CYS A 69 5.94 -9.38 -1.88
C CYS A 69 5.68 -9.19 -0.38
N GLU A 70 5.75 -7.97 0.11
CA GLU A 70 5.42 -7.57 1.47
C GLU A 70 4.00 -7.96 1.88
N PHE A 71 3.05 -7.93 0.96
CA PHE A 71 1.67 -8.36 1.21
C PHE A 71 1.58 -9.81 1.68
N LYS A 72 2.39 -10.72 1.11
CA LYS A 72 2.44 -12.13 1.53
C LYS A 72 2.89 -12.30 2.97
N TYR A 73 3.82 -11.46 3.40
CA TYR A 73 4.27 -11.45 4.78
C TYR A 73 3.14 -11.07 5.75
N HIS A 74 2.44 -9.96 5.46
CA HIS A 74 1.34 -9.50 6.30
C HIS A 74 0.14 -10.46 6.27
N LEU A 75 -0.03 -11.22 5.19
CA LEU A 75 -0.95 -12.36 5.18
C LEU A 75 -0.52 -13.45 6.18
N GLY A 76 0.78 -13.72 6.30
CA GLY A 76 1.32 -14.60 7.34
C GLY A 76 0.98 -14.13 8.74
N CYS A 77 1.00 -12.82 8.99
CA CYS A 77 0.57 -12.21 10.25
C CYS A 77 -0.94 -12.38 10.50
N LEU A 78 -1.77 -12.22 9.48
CA LEU A 78 -3.22 -12.46 9.60
C LEU A 78 -3.51 -13.91 10.03
N ARG A 79 -2.77 -14.88 9.50
CA ARG A 79 -2.89 -16.31 9.89
C ARG A 79 -2.58 -16.59 11.36
N GLN A 80 -1.88 -15.71 12.05
CA GLN A 80 -1.59 -15.88 13.49
C GLN A 80 -2.77 -15.47 14.38
N VAL A 81 -3.73 -14.71 13.84
CA VAL A 81 -4.87 -14.17 14.59
C VAL A 81 -6.21 -14.77 14.14
N THR A 82 -6.25 -15.50 13.02
CA THR A 82 -7.47 -16.17 12.55
C THR A 82 -7.16 -17.37 11.64
N ASN A 83 -8.00 -18.39 11.72
CA ASN A 83 -7.94 -19.55 10.82
C ASN A 83 -8.53 -19.24 9.42
N ASP A 84 -9.35 -18.22 9.31
CA ASP A 84 -10.05 -17.82 8.08
C ASP A 84 -9.24 -16.83 7.22
N ALA A 85 -7.95 -16.66 7.51
CA ALA A 85 -7.10 -15.64 6.89
C ALA A 85 -7.14 -15.65 5.35
N LEU A 86 -7.24 -16.82 4.73
CA LEU A 86 -7.31 -16.93 3.27
C LEU A 86 -8.63 -16.38 2.71
N ILE A 87 -9.74 -16.70 3.36
CA ILE A 87 -11.08 -16.23 2.96
C ILE A 87 -11.17 -14.73 3.14
N ILE A 88 -10.73 -14.23 4.29
CA ILE A 88 -10.74 -12.80 4.63
C ILE A 88 -9.83 -12.01 3.68
N GLN A 89 -8.68 -12.57 3.29
CA GLN A 89 -7.81 -11.97 2.27
C GLN A 89 -8.52 -11.84 0.92
N LEU A 90 -9.25 -12.87 0.50
CA LEU A 90 -9.99 -12.82 -0.77
C LEU A 90 -11.10 -11.75 -0.73
N GLU A 91 -11.83 -11.64 0.38
CA GLU A 91 -12.81 -10.57 0.61
C GLU A 91 -12.14 -9.18 0.51
N LEU A 92 -10.97 -8.99 1.12
CA LEU A 92 -10.21 -7.75 1.03
C LEU A 92 -9.79 -7.43 -0.41
N MET A 93 -9.28 -8.43 -1.14
CA MET A 93 -8.85 -8.25 -2.53
C MET A 93 -10.04 -7.90 -3.43
N GLU A 94 -11.20 -8.53 -3.25
CA GLU A 94 -12.41 -8.21 -3.99
C GLU A 94 -12.80 -6.73 -3.80
N LYS A 95 -12.79 -6.24 -2.57
CA LYS A 95 -13.11 -4.85 -2.25
C LYS A 95 -12.04 -3.86 -2.70
N THR A 96 -10.78 -4.24 -2.60
CA THR A 96 -9.65 -3.38 -2.98
C THR A 96 -9.53 -3.28 -4.50
N LEU A 97 -9.77 -4.36 -5.24
CA LEU A 97 -9.67 -4.45 -6.68
C LEU A 97 -11.07 -4.38 -7.36
N ASP A 98 -11.94 -3.55 -6.85
CA ASP A 98 -13.35 -3.43 -7.22
C ASP A 98 -13.61 -2.86 -8.63
N THR A 99 -12.61 -2.25 -9.27
CA THR A 99 -12.71 -1.71 -10.62
C THR A 99 -11.82 -2.46 -11.63
N PRO A 100 -12.21 -2.50 -12.94
CA PRO A 100 -11.36 -3.07 -13.98
C PRO A 100 -9.96 -2.44 -14.03
N GLN A 101 -9.87 -1.13 -13.80
CA GLN A 101 -8.59 -0.40 -13.81
C GLN A 101 -7.67 -0.84 -12.66
N ARG A 102 -8.22 -1.05 -11.45
CA ARG A 102 -7.45 -1.55 -10.29
C ARG A 102 -6.97 -2.98 -10.52
N ARG A 103 -7.83 -3.84 -11.07
CA ARG A 103 -7.44 -5.22 -11.45
C ARG A 103 -6.32 -5.23 -12.48
N ALA A 104 -6.44 -4.46 -13.57
CA ALA A 104 -5.41 -4.37 -14.59
C ALA A 104 -4.08 -3.84 -14.04
N ALA A 105 -4.11 -2.85 -13.15
CA ALA A 105 -2.92 -2.33 -12.49
C ALA A 105 -2.27 -3.36 -11.55
N PHE A 106 -3.04 -4.17 -10.86
CA PHE A 106 -2.55 -5.29 -10.05
C PHE A 106 -1.89 -6.35 -10.93
N ASP A 107 -2.57 -6.82 -12.00
CA ASP A 107 -2.06 -7.85 -12.90
C ASP A 107 -0.72 -7.46 -13.55
N GLN A 108 -0.57 -6.19 -13.92
CA GLN A 108 0.69 -5.68 -14.50
C GLN A 108 1.87 -5.70 -13.51
N ARG A 109 1.60 -5.68 -12.21
CA ARG A 109 2.64 -5.56 -11.17
C ARG A 109 2.94 -6.87 -10.46
N ILE A 110 1.96 -7.75 -10.30
CA ILE A 110 2.13 -9.01 -9.55
C ILE A 110 3.19 -9.92 -10.16
N THR A 111 3.39 -9.87 -11.48
CA THR A 111 4.41 -10.64 -12.20
C THR A 111 5.84 -10.26 -11.82
N LYS A 112 6.02 -9.10 -11.19
CA LYS A 112 7.33 -8.59 -10.74
C LYS A 112 7.73 -9.09 -9.36
N CYS A 113 6.81 -9.68 -8.62
CA CYS A 113 7.09 -10.24 -7.31
C CYS A 113 7.79 -11.60 -7.44
N LYS A 114 9.12 -11.62 -7.30
CA LYS A 114 9.90 -12.87 -7.24
C LYS A 114 9.58 -13.60 -5.93
N THR A 115 9.22 -14.88 -6.04
CA THR A 115 8.64 -15.70 -4.96
C THR A 115 9.61 -16.09 -3.83
N LYS A 116 10.90 -15.70 -3.89
CA LYS A 116 11.95 -16.07 -2.91
C LYS A 116 12.57 -14.82 -2.28
N ASP A 117 11.78 -14.01 -1.62
CA ASP A 117 12.31 -12.98 -0.76
C ASP A 117 12.16 -13.41 0.70
N ASP A 118 13.16 -14.14 1.21
CA ASP A 118 13.19 -14.68 2.57
C ASP A 118 13.29 -13.58 3.65
N ARG A 119 13.50 -12.30 3.25
CA ARG A 119 13.59 -11.16 4.16
C ARG A 119 12.34 -10.97 5.00
N TYR A 120 11.20 -11.43 4.50
CA TYR A 120 9.91 -11.29 5.17
C TYR A 120 9.56 -12.44 6.12
N LEU A 121 10.32 -13.52 6.10
CA LEU A 121 10.01 -14.71 6.92
C LEU A 121 10.34 -14.52 8.42
N ASN A 122 11.21 -13.57 8.75
CA ASN A 122 11.70 -13.35 10.12
C ASN A 122 11.16 -12.05 10.77
N LEU A 123 10.24 -11.35 10.12
CA LEU A 123 9.66 -10.14 10.68
C LEU A 123 8.66 -10.51 11.79
N LYS A 124 8.71 -9.80 12.91
CA LYS A 124 7.70 -9.93 13.97
C LYS A 124 6.42 -9.24 13.51
N CYS A 125 5.29 -9.93 13.64
CA CYS A 125 4.00 -9.32 13.38
C CYS A 125 3.73 -8.24 14.43
N ASP A 126 3.75 -6.99 14.01
CA ASP A 126 3.38 -5.85 14.85
C ASP A 126 2.00 -5.34 14.37
N PHE A 127 1.01 -5.57 15.23
CA PHE A 127 -0.37 -5.11 15.02
C PHE A 127 -0.64 -3.73 15.65
N LYS A 128 0.41 -2.98 16.00
CA LYS A 128 0.27 -1.59 16.42
C LYS A 128 -0.06 -0.74 15.21
N LEU A 129 -1.12 0.00 15.30
CA LEU A 129 -1.54 1.03 14.36
C LEU A 129 -0.92 2.35 14.75
#